data_d9e6442560a34a02d5a27b219f595f63
#
_entry.id   d9e6442560a34a02d5a27b219f595f63
#
_cell.length_a   1.000
_cell.length_b   1.000
_cell.length_c   1.000
_cell.angle_alpha   90.00
_cell.angle_beta   90.00
_cell.angle_gamma   90.00
#
_symmetry.space_group_name_H-M   'P 1'
#
loop_
_entity.id
_entity.type
_entity.pdbx_description
1 polymer ?
#
loop_
_entity_poly.entity_id
_entity_poly.type
_entity_poly.pdbx_seq_one_letter_code
_entity_poly.pdbx_strand_id
1 'polypeptide(L)'
;MNQGILKKAIVILLLLTVGVFLVHAYWTEIVSVLGESLKMLAETRIRYVILAFLVYLLSVYLFAVRWQQVLSSIGHNLKATDLLPILFGAIFVNNLTPANRTGGEPLRMLWVNKRFGISYTDAFITILFERLVEAIPIILLLFYVLYFVPSLDIKFLPLKNILTLNSTYLFLLASLATGILIWIFRERFTVLLKDIKQNWKKTS
;
A
#
# COMPACT_ATOMS: atom_id res chain seq x y z
N MET A 1 -20.90 34.82 15.80
CA MET A 1 -19.72 33.96 15.57
C MET A 1 -20.20 32.63 14.99
N ASN A 2 -19.72 32.26 13.81
CA ASN A 2 -20.29 31.15 13.03
C ASN A 2 -20.00 29.82 13.77
N GLN A 3 -21.05 29.10 14.20
CA GLN A 3 -20.92 27.84 14.99
C GLN A 3 -20.02 26.80 14.31
N GLY A 4 -19.93 26.82 12.97
CA GLY A 4 -19.04 25.94 12.21
C GLY A 4 -17.54 26.27 12.37
N ILE A 5 -17.21 27.54 12.51
CA ILE A 5 -15.83 27.98 12.75
C ILE A 5 -15.40 27.62 14.16
N LEU A 6 -16.29 27.83 15.13
CA LEU A 6 -16.01 27.49 16.55
C LEU A 6 -15.78 25.98 16.73
N LYS A 7 -16.61 25.11 16.13
CA LYS A 7 -16.42 23.67 16.17
C LYS A 7 -15.08 23.23 15.55
N LYS A 8 -14.71 23.80 14.39
CA LYS A 8 -13.42 23.53 13.76
C LYS A 8 -12.24 23.96 14.63
N ALA A 9 -12.32 25.15 15.24
CA ALA A 9 -11.28 25.66 16.13
C ALA A 9 -11.10 24.76 17.38
N ILE A 10 -12.20 24.29 17.99
CA ILE A 10 -12.17 23.38 19.14
C ILE A 10 -11.52 22.05 18.76
N VAL A 11 -11.87 21.47 17.59
CA VAL A 11 -11.27 20.22 17.12
C VAL A 11 -9.76 20.38 16.88
N ILE A 12 -9.35 21.48 16.24
CA ILE A 12 -7.92 21.77 16.00
C ILE A 12 -7.19 21.94 17.34
N LEU A 13 -7.75 22.67 18.28
CA LEU A 13 -7.14 22.87 19.59
C LEU A 13 -6.99 21.55 20.35
N LEU A 14 -8.02 20.69 20.28
CA LEU A 14 -7.99 19.38 20.93
C LEU A 14 -6.94 18.46 20.27
N LEU A 15 -6.81 18.47 18.96
CA LEU A 15 -5.76 17.71 18.26
C LEU A 15 -4.36 18.22 18.62
N LEU A 16 -4.18 19.54 18.72
CA LEU A 16 -2.90 20.13 19.12
C LEU A 16 -2.54 19.78 20.57
N THR A 17 -3.49 19.86 21.50
CA THR A 17 -3.25 19.49 22.91
C THR A 17 -2.91 18.01 23.06
N VAL A 18 -3.62 17.12 22.36
CA VAL A 18 -3.30 15.69 22.35
C VAL A 18 -1.93 15.45 21.72
N GLY A 19 -1.60 16.13 20.61
CA GLY A 19 -0.29 16.03 19.98
C GLY A 19 0.85 16.46 20.88
N VAL A 20 0.72 17.60 21.55
CA VAL A 20 1.72 18.10 22.52
C VAL A 20 1.85 17.15 23.72
N PHE A 21 0.74 16.64 24.24
CA PHE A 21 0.75 15.66 25.32
C PHE A 21 1.49 14.37 24.92
N LEU A 22 1.21 13.83 23.75
CA LEU A 22 1.90 12.63 23.25
C LEU A 22 3.40 12.87 23.05
N VAL A 23 3.78 14.00 22.46
CA VAL A 23 5.21 14.37 22.32
C VAL A 23 5.88 14.49 23.68
N HIS A 24 5.23 15.12 24.65
CA HIS A 24 5.78 15.25 25.99
C HIS A 24 5.90 13.90 26.72
N ALA A 25 4.87 13.05 26.61
CA ALA A 25 4.85 11.73 27.24
C ALA A 25 5.94 10.78 26.70
N TYR A 26 6.22 10.86 25.38
CA TYR A 26 7.22 10.00 24.71
C TYR A 26 8.53 10.72 24.40
N TRP A 27 8.77 11.90 24.98
CA TRP A 27 9.94 12.72 24.64
C TRP A 27 11.27 11.99 24.82
N THR A 28 11.44 11.32 25.93
CA THR A 28 12.66 10.56 26.23
C THR A 28 12.90 9.41 25.25
N GLU A 29 11.85 8.70 24.87
CA GLU A 29 11.93 7.62 23.88
C GLU A 29 12.23 8.17 22.47
N ILE A 30 11.59 9.27 22.11
CA ILE A 30 11.84 9.93 20.81
C ILE A 30 13.30 10.38 20.73
N VAL A 31 13.81 11.03 21.77
CA VAL A 31 15.20 11.51 21.81
C VAL A 31 16.21 10.36 21.80
N SER A 32 15.95 9.27 22.54
CA SER A 32 16.84 8.10 22.54
C SER A 32 16.88 7.42 21.17
N VAL A 33 15.71 7.18 20.54
CA VAL A 33 15.64 6.57 19.20
C VAL A 33 16.31 7.45 18.13
N LEU A 34 16.12 8.77 18.21
CA LEU A 34 16.80 9.71 17.31
C LEU A 34 18.32 9.69 17.53
N GLY A 35 18.77 9.69 18.78
CA GLY A 35 20.19 9.65 19.13
C GLY A 35 20.87 8.36 18.64
N GLU A 36 20.24 7.21 18.86
CA GLU A 36 20.73 5.91 18.36
C GLU A 36 20.75 5.87 16.83
N SER A 37 19.70 6.37 16.18
CA SER A 37 19.61 6.42 14.72
C SER A 37 20.71 7.30 14.12
N LEU A 38 20.97 8.48 14.71
CA LEU A 38 22.04 9.37 14.28
C LEU A 38 23.43 8.76 14.51
N LYS A 39 23.63 8.07 15.61
CA LYS A 39 24.89 7.35 15.88
C LYS A 39 25.12 6.24 14.87
N MET A 40 24.11 5.40 14.58
CA MET A 40 24.19 4.37 13.54
C MET A 40 24.50 4.96 12.17
N LEU A 41 23.88 6.10 11.82
CA LEU A 41 24.15 6.81 10.57
C LEU A 41 25.61 7.32 10.52
N ALA A 42 26.13 7.86 11.62
CA ALA A 42 27.49 8.38 11.69
C ALA A 42 28.55 7.27 11.61
N GLU A 43 28.25 6.07 12.12
CA GLU A 43 29.11 4.89 12.03
C GLU A 43 29.04 4.22 10.66
N THR A 44 27.98 4.46 9.88
CA THR A 44 27.78 3.86 8.57
C THR A 44 28.62 4.57 7.51
N ARG A 45 29.34 3.79 6.70
CA ARG A 45 30.12 4.34 5.58
C ARG A 45 29.16 5.01 4.58
N ILE A 46 29.37 6.29 4.31
CA ILE A 46 28.52 7.14 3.45
C ILE A 46 28.19 6.51 2.09
N ARG A 47 29.10 5.72 1.52
CA ARG A 47 28.89 5.01 0.26
C ARG A 47 27.68 4.06 0.30
N TYR A 48 27.45 3.38 1.43
CA TYR A 48 26.29 2.48 1.57
C TYR A 48 24.98 3.27 1.73
N VAL A 49 25.03 4.41 2.39
CA VAL A 49 23.87 5.31 2.52
C VAL A 49 23.46 5.83 1.14
N ILE A 50 24.43 6.29 0.35
CA ILE A 50 24.19 6.75 -1.04
C ILE A 50 23.63 5.60 -1.89
N LEU A 51 24.24 4.41 -1.80
CA LEU A 51 23.77 3.25 -2.55
C LEU A 51 22.33 2.88 -2.18
N ALA A 52 22.03 2.82 -0.89
CA ALA A 52 20.68 2.53 -0.40
C ALA A 52 19.67 3.57 -0.90
N PHE A 53 20.04 4.85 -0.88
CA PHE A 53 19.20 5.93 -1.40
C PHE A 53 18.94 5.79 -2.91
N LEU A 54 19.96 5.48 -3.70
CA LEU A 54 19.81 5.27 -5.15
C LEU A 54 18.92 4.05 -5.45
N VAL A 55 19.11 2.94 -4.73
CA VAL A 55 18.27 1.75 -4.85
C VAL A 55 16.83 2.05 -4.46
N TYR A 56 16.63 2.86 -3.42
CA TYR A 56 15.29 3.32 -3.02
C TYR A 56 14.62 4.17 -4.11
N LEU A 57 15.33 5.14 -4.69
CA LEU A 57 14.80 5.94 -5.79
C LEU A 57 14.45 5.09 -7.03
N LEU A 58 15.31 4.14 -7.35
CA LEU A 58 15.05 3.16 -8.42
C LEU A 58 13.78 2.34 -8.12
N SER A 59 13.62 1.88 -6.89
CA SER A 59 12.42 1.15 -6.45
C SER A 59 11.15 1.98 -6.63
N VAL A 60 11.16 3.25 -6.22
CA VAL A 60 10.02 4.17 -6.41
C VAL A 60 9.74 4.41 -7.90
N TYR A 61 10.78 4.53 -8.72
CA TYR A 61 10.63 4.66 -10.17
C TYR A 61 10.00 3.42 -10.80
N LEU A 62 10.46 2.23 -10.44
CA LEU A 62 9.87 0.96 -10.91
C LEU A 62 8.41 0.82 -10.48
N PHE A 63 8.09 1.29 -9.28
CA PHE A 63 6.71 1.34 -8.82
C PHE A 63 5.85 2.29 -9.69
N ALA A 64 6.40 3.44 -10.09
CA ALA A 64 5.74 4.36 -11.01
C ALA A 64 5.51 3.73 -12.40
N VAL A 65 6.50 3.02 -12.93
CA VAL A 65 6.40 2.30 -14.21
C VAL A 65 5.33 1.21 -14.14
N ARG A 66 5.30 0.43 -13.07
CA ARG A 66 4.26 -0.59 -12.86
C ARG A 66 2.86 0.05 -12.86
N TRP A 67 2.68 1.13 -12.10
CA TRP A 67 1.39 1.82 -12.03
C TRP A 67 0.99 2.45 -13.38
N GLN A 68 1.96 3.02 -14.10
CA GLN A 68 1.76 3.49 -15.47
C GLN A 68 1.21 2.38 -16.38
N GLN A 69 1.80 1.18 -16.33
CA GLN A 69 1.35 0.04 -17.15
C GLN A 69 -0.10 -0.35 -16.84
N VAL A 70 -0.47 -0.36 -15.55
CA VAL A 70 -1.84 -0.66 -15.14
C VAL A 70 -2.81 0.44 -15.60
N LEU A 71 -2.44 1.72 -15.50
CA LEU A 71 -3.25 2.83 -16.01
C LEU A 71 -3.38 2.78 -17.53
N SER A 72 -2.32 2.43 -18.26
CA SER A 72 -2.35 2.33 -19.71
C SER A 72 -3.24 1.18 -20.19
N SER A 73 -3.34 0.07 -19.45
CA SER A 73 -4.21 -1.05 -19.79
C SER A 73 -5.71 -0.71 -19.73
N ILE A 74 -6.07 0.35 -18.99
CA ILE A 74 -7.45 0.86 -18.93
C ILE A 74 -7.65 2.14 -19.76
N GLY A 75 -6.70 2.48 -20.65
CA GLY A 75 -6.81 3.56 -21.62
C GLY A 75 -6.20 4.90 -21.19
N HIS A 76 -5.53 4.99 -20.03
CA HIS A 76 -4.92 6.23 -19.56
C HIS A 76 -3.41 6.24 -19.81
N ASN A 77 -2.98 6.87 -20.90
CA ASN A 77 -1.58 6.95 -21.31
C ASN A 77 -0.85 8.11 -20.57
N LEU A 78 -0.28 7.82 -19.42
CA LEU A 78 0.55 8.74 -18.63
C LEU A 78 2.02 8.31 -18.68
N LYS A 79 2.94 9.25 -18.40
CA LYS A 79 4.36 8.92 -18.22
C LYS A 79 4.62 8.53 -16.76
N ALA A 80 5.52 7.57 -16.53
CA ALA A 80 5.91 7.18 -15.17
C ALA A 80 6.43 8.38 -14.36
N THR A 81 7.15 9.31 -15.01
CA THR A 81 7.65 10.53 -14.39
C THR A 81 6.56 11.45 -13.85
N ASP A 82 5.38 11.47 -14.49
CA ASP A 82 4.26 12.30 -14.06
C ASP A 82 3.58 11.74 -12.81
N LEU A 83 3.72 10.43 -12.57
CA LEU A 83 3.19 9.71 -11.43
C LEU A 83 4.11 9.78 -10.20
N LEU A 84 5.42 10.05 -10.38
CA LEU A 84 6.40 10.10 -9.29
C LEU A 84 6.01 11.07 -8.16
N PRO A 85 5.62 12.33 -8.43
CA PRO A 85 5.24 13.24 -7.34
C PRO A 85 4.05 12.73 -6.53
N ILE A 86 3.09 12.06 -7.19
CA ILE A 86 1.93 11.47 -6.52
C ILE A 86 2.36 10.32 -5.61
N LEU A 87 3.28 9.47 -6.09
CA LEU A 87 3.81 8.36 -5.32
C LEU A 87 4.63 8.82 -4.12
N PHE A 88 5.51 9.82 -4.30
CA PHE A 88 6.26 10.37 -3.17
C PHE A 88 5.34 10.98 -2.11
N GLY A 89 4.29 11.71 -2.52
CA GLY A 89 3.30 12.23 -1.60
C GLY A 89 2.51 11.12 -0.89
N ALA A 90 2.15 10.06 -1.61
CA ALA A 90 1.48 8.90 -1.01
C ALA A 90 2.38 8.16 -0.02
N ILE A 91 3.66 7.96 -0.34
CA ILE A 91 4.67 7.38 0.56
C ILE A 91 4.83 8.25 1.82
N PHE A 92 4.91 9.56 1.65
CA PHE A 92 5.01 10.50 2.76
C PHE A 92 3.81 10.37 3.71
N VAL A 93 2.59 10.39 3.18
CA VAL A 93 1.37 10.24 4.00
C VAL A 93 1.28 8.87 4.64
N ASN A 94 1.68 7.80 3.94
CA ASN A 94 1.74 6.45 4.52
C ASN A 94 2.68 6.37 5.73
N ASN A 95 3.81 7.08 5.67
CA ASN A 95 4.78 7.10 6.78
C ASN A 95 4.30 7.95 7.97
N LEU A 96 3.43 8.94 7.73
CA LEU A 96 2.85 9.77 8.78
C LEU A 96 1.60 9.15 9.43
N THR A 97 0.92 8.24 8.73
CA THR A 97 -0.32 7.64 9.25
C THR A 97 -0.04 6.34 10.00
N PRO A 98 -0.56 6.17 11.24
CA PRO A 98 -0.35 4.97 12.04
C PRO A 98 -0.87 3.69 11.38
N ALA A 99 -1.83 3.83 10.46
CA ALA A 99 -2.52 2.72 9.80
C ALA A 99 -1.77 2.19 8.56
N ASN A 100 -0.48 2.10 8.62
CA ASN A 100 0.46 1.54 7.65
C ASN A 100 -0.11 1.31 6.23
N ARG A 101 0.23 2.20 5.26
CA ARG A 101 -0.15 2.15 3.83
C ARG A 101 -1.59 2.48 3.45
N THR A 102 -2.51 2.77 4.38
CA THR A 102 -3.91 3.09 4.03
C THR A 102 -4.15 4.56 3.73
N GLY A 103 -3.31 5.47 4.25
CA GLY A 103 -3.48 6.92 4.03
C GLY A 103 -3.06 7.41 2.64
N GLY A 104 -2.05 6.81 2.05
CA GLY A 104 -1.52 7.22 0.75
C GLY A 104 -2.36 6.77 -0.45
N GLU A 105 -3.15 5.71 -0.32
CA GLU A 105 -3.99 5.22 -1.42
C GLU A 105 -5.12 6.19 -1.77
N PRO A 106 -5.90 6.73 -0.82
CA PRO A 106 -6.87 7.79 -1.10
C PRO A 106 -6.21 9.03 -1.70
N LEU A 107 -5.00 9.37 -1.27
CA LEU A 107 -4.25 10.50 -1.82
C LEU A 107 -3.85 10.26 -3.28
N ARG A 108 -3.42 9.04 -3.63
CA ARG A 108 -3.13 8.66 -5.03
C ARG A 108 -4.37 8.84 -5.91
N MET A 109 -5.54 8.36 -5.46
CA MET A 109 -6.81 8.53 -6.18
C MET A 109 -7.18 10.01 -6.35
N LEU A 110 -7.08 10.80 -5.28
CA LEU A 110 -7.42 12.21 -5.29
C LEU A 110 -6.51 13.00 -6.25
N TRP A 111 -5.19 12.76 -6.22
CA TRP A 111 -4.24 13.53 -7.01
C TRP A 111 -4.25 13.12 -8.48
N VAL A 112 -4.41 11.84 -8.80
CA VAL A 112 -4.53 11.40 -10.18
C VAL A 112 -5.81 11.92 -10.81
N ASN A 113 -6.91 11.97 -10.07
CA ASN A 113 -8.15 12.59 -10.51
C ASN A 113 -7.98 14.09 -10.75
N LYS A 114 -7.43 14.83 -9.77
CA LYS A 114 -7.25 16.30 -9.88
C LYS A 114 -6.28 16.71 -10.98
N ARG A 115 -5.21 15.94 -11.19
CA ARG A 115 -4.13 16.32 -12.11
C ARG A 115 -4.36 15.84 -13.54
N PHE A 116 -4.98 14.67 -13.70
CA PHE A 116 -5.12 14.02 -15.01
C PHE A 116 -6.56 13.74 -15.39
N GLY A 117 -7.54 14.06 -14.55
CA GLY A 117 -8.96 13.85 -14.83
C GLY A 117 -9.38 12.38 -14.80
N ILE A 118 -8.55 11.47 -14.29
CA ILE A 118 -8.86 10.05 -14.21
C ILE A 118 -9.98 9.83 -13.18
N SER A 119 -10.99 9.04 -13.52
CA SER A 119 -12.10 8.79 -12.60
C SER A 119 -11.64 8.12 -11.31
N TYR A 120 -12.30 8.40 -10.19
CA TYR A 120 -11.99 7.75 -8.91
C TYR A 120 -12.16 6.24 -8.98
N THR A 121 -13.12 5.76 -9.78
CA THR A 121 -13.35 4.33 -10.01
C THR A 121 -12.16 3.68 -10.72
N ASP A 122 -11.63 4.30 -11.78
CA ASP A 122 -10.48 3.76 -12.50
C ASP A 122 -9.23 3.78 -11.62
N ALA A 123 -8.99 4.89 -10.92
CA ALA A 123 -7.89 4.98 -9.96
C ALA A 123 -7.98 3.90 -8.86
N PHE A 124 -9.17 3.66 -8.31
CA PHE A 124 -9.40 2.62 -7.31
C PHE A 124 -9.14 1.21 -7.86
N ILE A 125 -9.65 0.92 -9.07
CA ILE A 125 -9.44 -0.38 -9.73
C ILE A 125 -7.96 -0.66 -9.93
N THR A 126 -7.17 0.34 -10.36
CA THR A 126 -5.71 0.16 -10.54
C THR A 126 -5.00 -0.15 -9.23
N ILE A 127 -5.35 0.54 -8.15
CA ILE A 127 -4.78 0.30 -6.81
C ILE A 127 -5.17 -1.08 -6.30
N LEU A 128 -6.44 -1.45 -6.46
CA LEU A 128 -6.93 -2.78 -6.06
C LEU A 128 -6.20 -3.90 -6.84
N PHE A 129 -6.01 -3.72 -8.15
CA PHE A 129 -5.26 -4.67 -8.97
C PHE A 129 -3.82 -4.82 -8.48
N GLU A 130 -3.14 -3.72 -8.15
CA GLU A 130 -1.80 -3.77 -7.55
C GLU A 130 -1.78 -4.59 -6.27
N ARG A 131 -2.77 -4.42 -5.38
CA ARG A 131 -2.88 -5.19 -4.13
C ARG A 131 -3.10 -6.68 -4.37
N LEU A 132 -3.93 -7.03 -5.34
CA LEU A 132 -4.15 -8.43 -5.70
C LEU A 132 -2.86 -9.08 -6.23
N VAL A 133 -2.13 -8.40 -7.11
CA VAL A 133 -0.84 -8.90 -7.62
C VAL A 133 0.21 -9.03 -6.51
N GLU A 134 0.26 -8.09 -5.57
CA GLU A 134 1.16 -8.15 -4.41
C GLU A 134 0.81 -9.27 -3.44
N ALA A 135 -0.45 -9.67 -3.34
CA ALA A 135 -0.88 -10.76 -2.47
C ALA A 135 -0.44 -12.15 -3.00
N ILE A 136 -0.29 -12.32 -4.31
CA ILE A 136 0.06 -13.62 -4.91
C ILE A 136 1.35 -14.22 -4.32
N PRO A 137 2.51 -13.52 -4.35
CA PRO A 137 3.75 -14.09 -3.80
C PRO A 137 3.67 -14.33 -2.28
N ILE A 138 2.91 -13.53 -1.55
CA ILE A 138 2.70 -13.71 -0.11
C ILE A 138 1.93 -15.00 0.15
N ILE A 139 0.85 -15.23 -0.60
CA ILE A 139 0.04 -16.44 -0.52
C ILE A 139 0.88 -17.68 -0.89
N LEU A 140 1.65 -17.61 -1.97
CA LEU A 140 2.54 -18.70 -2.38
C LEU A 140 3.59 -19.02 -1.32
N LEU A 141 4.22 -17.98 -0.73
CA LEU A 141 5.18 -18.14 0.35
C LEU A 141 4.52 -18.76 1.59
N LEU A 142 3.31 -18.33 1.94
CA LEU A 142 2.55 -18.89 3.05
C LEU A 142 2.29 -20.39 2.82
N PHE A 143 1.83 -20.78 1.63
CA PHE A 143 1.65 -22.19 1.27
C PHE A 143 2.96 -22.99 1.35
N TYR A 144 4.05 -22.41 0.83
CA TYR A 144 5.37 -23.04 0.91
C TYR A 144 5.78 -23.28 2.37
N VAL A 145 5.67 -22.27 3.23
CA VAL A 145 6.04 -22.39 4.64
C VAL A 145 5.16 -23.41 5.36
N LEU A 146 3.84 -23.39 5.14
CA LEU A 146 2.92 -24.33 5.77
C LEU A 146 3.15 -25.79 5.32
N TYR A 147 3.60 -26.01 4.10
CA TYR A 147 3.84 -27.33 3.55
C TYR A 147 5.23 -27.89 3.91
N PHE A 148 6.28 -27.08 3.81
CA PHE A 148 7.67 -27.52 3.95
C PHE A 148 8.27 -27.33 5.35
N VAL A 149 7.62 -26.55 6.23
CA VAL A 149 8.13 -26.25 7.57
C VAL A 149 7.10 -26.63 8.64
N PRO A 150 6.76 -27.93 8.79
CA PRO A 150 5.75 -28.38 9.74
C PRO A 150 6.13 -28.17 11.22
N SER A 151 7.43 -27.90 11.49
CA SER A 151 7.96 -27.65 12.83
C SER A 151 7.92 -26.18 13.26
N LEU A 152 7.29 -25.30 12.50
CA LEU A 152 7.11 -23.90 12.91
C LEU A 152 6.18 -23.85 14.11
N ASP A 153 6.79 -23.81 15.32
CA ASP A 153 6.08 -23.60 16.57
C ASP A 153 5.60 -22.13 16.60
N ILE A 154 4.45 -21.90 15.94
CA ILE A 154 3.84 -20.57 15.79
C ILE A 154 3.22 -20.16 17.13
N LYS A 155 4.05 -20.05 18.19
CA LYS A 155 3.61 -19.61 19.51
C LYS A 155 3.18 -18.14 19.54
N PHE A 156 3.59 -17.34 18.54
CA PHE A 156 3.37 -15.91 18.52
C PHE A 156 2.06 -15.44 17.83
N LEU A 157 1.35 -16.31 17.11
CA LEU A 157 0.05 -15.92 16.57
C LEU A 157 -1.07 -16.58 17.36
N PRO A 158 -2.13 -15.81 17.71
CA PRO A 158 -3.35 -16.36 18.31
C PRO A 158 -4.09 -17.29 17.33
N LEU A 159 -3.44 -17.70 16.26
CA LEU A 159 -3.88 -18.61 15.23
C LEU A 159 -3.90 -20.09 15.66
N LYS A 160 -3.37 -20.42 16.85
CA LYS A 160 -3.38 -21.81 17.32
C LYS A 160 -4.81 -22.41 17.32
N ASN A 161 -5.81 -21.59 17.63
CA ASN A 161 -7.21 -21.99 17.57
C ASN A 161 -7.82 -21.98 16.16
N ILE A 162 -7.19 -21.26 15.21
CA ILE A 162 -7.62 -21.21 13.80
C ILE A 162 -6.93 -22.31 12.99
N LEU A 163 -5.69 -22.67 13.32
CA LEU A 163 -4.93 -23.74 12.66
C LEU A 163 -5.32 -25.14 13.13
N THR A 164 -6.02 -25.28 14.27
CA THR A 164 -6.71 -26.53 14.65
C THR A 164 -8.00 -26.74 13.85
N LEU A 165 -8.54 -25.71 13.22
CA LEU A 165 -9.48 -25.86 12.12
C LEU A 165 -8.72 -26.54 10.96
N ASN A 166 -9.09 -27.80 10.72
CA ASN A 166 -8.56 -28.66 9.67
C ASN A 166 -8.12 -27.82 8.46
N SER A 167 -6.91 -27.96 7.97
CA SER A 167 -6.35 -27.19 6.83
C SER A 167 -7.31 -27.11 5.63
N THR A 168 -8.22 -28.06 5.53
CA THR A 168 -9.32 -28.13 4.58
C THR A 168 -10.28 -26.93 4.69
N TYR A 169 -10.61 -26.47 5.92
CA TYR A 169 -11.52 -25.32 6.10
C TYR A 169 -10.88 -23.99 5.75
N LEU A 170 -9.57 -23.83 6.01
CA LEU A 170 -8.81 -22.66 5.60
C LEU A 170 -8.71 -22.58 4.07
N PHE A 171 -8.49 -23.72 3.43
CA PHE A 171 -8.47 -23.80 1.97
C PHE A 171 -9.86 -23.48 1.39
N LEU A 172 -10.93 -24.01 1.97
CA LEU A 172 -12.32 -23.71 1.56
C LEU A 172 -12.67 -22.23 1.76
N LEU A 173 -12.27 -21.61 2.88
CA LEU A 173 -12.49 -20.18 3.13
C LEU A 173 -11.70 -19.31 2.15
N ALA A 174 -10.45 -19.64 1.88
CA ALA A 174 -9.62 -18.92 0.91
C ALA A 174 -10.17 -19.07 -0.51
N SER A 175 -10.60 -20.27 -0.91
CA SER A 175 -11.21 -20.52 -2.22
C SER A 175 -12.56 -19.83 -2.36
N LEU A 176 -13.38 -19.82 -1.32
CA LEU A 176 -14.65 -19.10 -1.29
C LEU A 176 -14.46 -17.58 -1.40
N ALA A 177 -13.50 -17.01 -0.65
CA ALA A 177 -13.16 -15.59 -0.72
C ALA A 177 -12.64 -15.22 -2.11
N THR A 178 -11.79 -16.06 -2.71
CA THR A 178 -11.29 -15.87 -4.08
C THR A 178 -12.42 -15.99 -5.10
N GLY A 179 -13.32 -16.95 -4.92
CA GLY A 179 -14.51 -17.13 -5.77
C GLY A 179 -15.47 -15.93 -5.72
N ILE A 180 -15.71 -15.39 -4.52
CA ILE A 180 -16.54 -14.20 -4.33
C ILE A 180 -15.88 -12.98 -4.99
N LEU A 181 -14.57 -12.79 -4.83
CA LEU A 181 -13.82 -11.71 -5.49
C LEU A 181 -13.92 -11.83 -7.02
N ILE A 182 -13.69 -13.03 -7.57
CA ILE A 182 -13.82 -13.29 -9.01
C ILE A 182 -15.27 -13.03 -9.46
N TRP A 183 -16.28 -13.43 -8.68
CA TRP A 183 -17.68 -13.21 -9.02
C TRP A 183 -18.07 -11.71 -9.01
N ILE A 184 -17.63 -10.94 -8.00
CA ILE A 184 -17.87 -9.50 -7.92
C ILE A 184 -17.20 -8.75 -9.08
N PHE A 185 -16.00 -9.17 -9.48
CA PHE A 185 -15.25 -8.50 -10.53
C PHE A 185 -15.43 -9.12 -11.93
N ARG A 186 -16.22 -10.20 -12.05
CA ARG A 186 -16.40 -10.97 -13.31
C ARG A 186 -16.76 -10.10 -14.51
N GLU A 187 -17.68 -9.17 -14.34
CA GLU A 187 -18.14 -8.33 -15.44
C GLU A 187 -17.07 -7.32 -15.89
N ARG A 188 -16.36 -6.72 -14.94
CA ARG A 188 -15.26 -5.79 -15.24
C ARG A 188 -14.05 -6.52 -15.81
N PHE A 189 -13.77 -7.71 -15.31
CA PHE A 189 -12.65 -8.53 -15.78
C PHE A 189 -12.89 -9.05 -17.21
N THR A 190 -14.12 -9.39 -17.56
CA THR A 190 -14.48 -9.80 -18.94
C THR A 190 -14.40 -8.63 -19.93
N VAL A 191 -14.71 -7.41 -19.52
CA VAL A 191 -14.52 -6.20 -20.33
C VAL A 191 -13.03 -5.95 -20.55
N LEU A 192 -12.22 -5.98 -19.49
CA LEU A 192 -10.76 -5.84 -19.57
C LEU A 192 -10.11 -6.90 -20.49
N LEU A 193 -10.51 -8.16 -20.36
CA LEU A 193 -10.00 -9.23 -21.23
C LEU A 193 -10.41 -9.05 -22.70
N LYS A 194 -11.61 -8.53 -22.96
CA LYS A 194 -12.06 -8.23 -24.33
C LYS A 194 -11.25 -7.09 -24.94
N ASP A 195 -10.98 -6.03 -24.18
CA ASP A 195 -10.19 -4.88 -24.64
C ASP A 195 -8.72 -5.26 -24.88
N ILE A 196 -8.12 -6.07 -24.02
CA ILE A 196 -6.76 -6.61 -24.22
C ILE A 196 -6.72 -7.47 -25.50
N LYS A 197 -7.73 -8.33 -25.71
CA LYS A 197 -7.81 -9.19 -26.91
C LYS A 197 -8.05 -8.41 -28.20
N GLN A 198 -8.81 -7.31 -28.13
CA GLN A 198 -9.01 -6.43 -29.29
C GLN A 198 -7.76 -5.62 -29.62
N ASN A 199 -7.07 -5.09 -28.61
CA ASN A 199 -5.84 -4.33 -28.83
C ASN A 199 -4.69 -5.21 -29.34
N TRP A 200 -4.61 -6.47 -28.90
CA TRP A 200 -3.62 -7.40 -29.45
C TRP A 200 -3.89 -7.73 -30.94
N LYS A 201 -5.17 -7.87 -31.34
CA LYS A 201 -5.51 -8.09 -32.74
C LYS A 201 -5.29 -6.89 -33.66
N LYS A 202 -5.14 -5.68 -33.11
CA LYS A 202 -4.83 -4.45 -33.88
C LYS A 202 -3.33 -4.22 -34.07
N THR A 203 -2.48 -4.89 -33.25
CA THR A 203 -1.02 -4.74 -33.26
C THR A 203 -0.28 -5.92 -33.93
N SER A 204 -0.98 -6.97 -34.27
CA SER A 204 -0.54 -8.08 -35.12
C SER A 204 -1.15 -7.98 -36.53
#